data_75ccf77ba12695926c6f3db0f779d10c
#
_entry.id   75ccf77ba12695926c6f3db0f779d10c
#
_cell.length_a   1.000
_cell.length_b   1.000
_cell.length_c   1.000
_cell.angle_alpha   90.00
_cell.angle_beta   90.00
_cell.angle_gamma   90.00
#
_symmetry.space_group_name_H-M   'P 1'
#
loop_
_entity.id
_entity.type
_entity.pdbx_description
1 polymer ?
#
loop_
_entity_poly.entity_id
_entity_poly.type
_entity_poly.pdbx_seq_one_letter_code
_entity_poly.pdbx_strand_id
1 'polypeptide(L)'
;MIIFAVDPGVKNMGYACFDTERNGFITFGKFDMQTGVKSKEKTKYALLTKRFCDAMDDYLKMADVVLIEAQMQAKMKIIQTAMQCFYWEKSHVIGPLAVRKFF
;
A
#
# COMPACT_ATOMS: atom_id res chain seq x y z
N MET A 1 9.70 1.65 15.90
CA MET A 1 8.38 1.40 15.28
C MET A 1 8.57 1.00 13.83
N ILE A 2 7.73 0.13 13.35
CA ILE A 2 7.74 -0.30 11.95
C ILE A 2 6.61 0.38 11.20
N ILE A 3 6.95 1.04 10.09
CA ILE A 3 6.03 1.79 9.25
C ILE A 3 5.97 1.13 7.89
N PHE A 4 4.76 0.81 7.41
CA PHE A 4 4.53 0.36 6.04
C PHE A 4 3.82 1.49 5.28
N ALA A 5 4.47 2.02 4.26
CA ALA A 5 3.94 3.13 3.47
C ALA A 5 3.62 2.67 2.05
N VAL A 6 2.49 3.13 1.51
CA VAL A 6 2.07 2.82 0.14
C VAL A 6 1.74 4.07 -0.65
N ASP A 7 2.12 4.03 -1.91
CA ASP A 7 1.71 4.99 -2.95
C ASP A 7 0.82 4.21 -3.93
N PRO A 8 -0.51 4.35 -3.81
CA PRO A 8 -1.44 3.54 -4.60
C PRO A 8 -1.26 3.68 -6.11
N GLY A 9 -1.25 2.55 -6.79
CA GLY A 9 -1.18 2.48 -8.24
C GLY A 9 -1.56 1.09 -8.70
N VAL A 10 -2.18 0.97 -9.88
CA VAL A 10 -2.63 -0.33 -10.39
C VAL A 10 -1.45 -1.17 -10.87
N LYS A 11 -0.61 -0.60 -11.73
CA LYS A 11 0.59 -1.27 -12.25
C LYS A 11 1.83 -1.02 -11.41
N ASN A 12 1.84 0.09 -10.68
CA ASN A 12 2.98 0.50 -9.87
C ASN A 12 2.51 0.84 -8.46
N MET A 13 2.08 -0.18 -7.73
CA MET A 13 1.76 -0.04 -6.31
C MET A 13 3.08 0.11 -5.55
N GLY A 14 3.47 1.36 -5.27
CA GLY A 14 4.70 1.64 -4.55
C GLY A 14 4.57 1.29 -3.07
N TYR A 15 5.59 0.66 -2.49
CA TYR A 15 5.58 0.31 -1.08
C TYR A 15 6.97 0.41 -0.47
N ALA A 16 6.99 0.67 0.83
CA ALA A 16 8.19 0.65 1.63
C ALA A 16 7.85 0.24 3.07
N CYS A 17 8.66 -0.61 3.65
CA CYS A 17 8.58 -0.99 5.04
C CYS A 17 9.85 -0.49 5.73
N PHE A 18 9.69 0.37 6.73
CA PHE A 18 10.79 1.08 7.37
C PHE A 18 10.80 0.83 8.88
N ASP A 19 11.99 0.55 9.43
CA ASP A 19 12.18 0.40 10.87
C ASP A 19 12.84 1.68 11.40
N THR A 20 12.11 2.44 12.22
CA THR A 20 12.60 3.71 12.76
C THR A 20 13.73 3.51 13.78
N GLU A 21 13.75 2.38 14.49
CA GLU A 21 14.80 2.10 15.48
C GLU A 21 16.14 1.80 14.82
N ARG A 22 16.11 1.03 13.71
CA ARG A 22 17.30 0.74 12.91
C ARG A 22 17.64 1.83 11.93
N ASN A 23 16.72 2.77 11.73
CA ASN A 23 16.81 3.84 10.73
C ASN A 23 17.10 3.30 9.33
N GLY A 24 16.36 2.28 8.93
CA GLY A 24 16.60 1.63 7.64
C GLY A 24 15.37 0.91 7.10
N PHE A 25 15.39 0.66 5.78
CA PHE A 25 14.33 -0.08 5.10
C PHE A 25 14.47 -1.59 5.36
N ILE A 26 13.33 -2.22 5.67
CA ILE A 26 13.22 -3.67 5.72
C ILE A 26 13.02 -4.20 4.29
N THR A 27 12.15 -3.53 3.53
CA THR A 27 11.90 -3.81 2.11
C THR A 27 11.29 -2.59 1.45
N PHE A 28 11.41 -2.49 0.13
CA PHE A 28 10.71 -1.49 -0.67
C PHE A 28 10.66 -1.94 -2.12
N GLY A 29 9.74 -1.39 -2.88
CA GLY A 29 9.63 -1.71 -4.30
C GLY A 29 8.33 -1.24 -4.91
N LYS A 30 8.01 -1.85 -6.06
CA LYS A 30 6.76 -1.64 -6.78
C LYS A 30 6.13 -2.99 -7.08
N PHE A 31 4.82 -3.06 -6.99
CA PHE A 31 4.05 -4.27 -7.23
C PHE A 31 3.03 -4.01 -8.33
N ASP A 32 3.04 -4.83 -9.38
CA ASP A 32 2.03 -4.79 -10.42
C ASP A 32 0.85 -5.65 -9.98
N MET A 33 -0.26 -5.00 -9.63
CA MET A 33 -1.45 -5.69 -9.13
C MET A 33 -2.19 -6.47 -10.20
N GLN A 34 -1.89 -6.23 -11.48
CA GLN A 34 -2.57 -6.89 -12.61
C GLN A 34 -1.82 -8.11 -13.16
N THR A 35 -0.58 -8.36 -12.73
CA THR A 35 0.20 -9.49 -13.22
C THR A 35 -0.48 -10.82 -12.87
N GLY A 36 -0.71 -11.65 -13.87
CA GLY A 36 -1.34 -12.97 -13.70
C GLY A 36 -2.84 -12.93 -13.46
N VAL A 37 -3.48 -11.76 -13.60
CA VAL A 37 -4.91 -11.59 -13.38
C VAL A 37 -5.67 -11.73 -14.69
N LYS A 38 -6.82 -12.42 -14.65
CA LYS A 38 -7.71 -12.57 -15.82
C LYS A 38 -8.23 -11.20 -16.26
N SER A 39 -8.40 -11.00 -17.58
CA SER A 39 -8.82 -9.71 -18.14
C SER A 39 -10.07 -9.12 -17.48
N LYS A 40 -11.07 -9.95 -17.19
CA LYS A 40 -12.32 -9.52 -16.56
C LYS A 40 -12.16 -9.05 -15.12
N GLU A 41 -11.04 -9.36 -14.49
CA GLU A 41 -10.76 -8.99 -13.09
C GLU A 41 -9.79 -7.83 -12.96
N LYS A 42 -9.20 -7.36 -14.07
CA LYS A 42 -8.18 -6.29 -14.04
C LYS A 42 -8.70 -4.94 -13.56
N THR A 43 -10.03 -4.74 -13.54
CA THR A 43 -10.65 -3.51 -13.03
C THR A 43 -11.33 -3.68 -11.68
N LYS A 44 -11.20 -4.83 -11.07
CA LYS A 44 -11.71 -5.09 -9.71
C LYS A 44 -10.68 -4.62 -8.69
N TYR A 45 -10.58 -3.32 -8.50
CA TYR A 45 -9.49 -2.71 -7.76
C TYR A 45 -9.41 -3.13 -6.29
N ALA A 46 -10.54 -3.36 -5.63
CA ALA A 46 -10.53 -3.86 -4.25
C ALA A 46 -9.94 -5.27 -4.17
N LEU A 47 -10.26 -6.15 -5.14
CA LEU A 47 -9.69 -7.49 -5.22
C LEU A 47 -8.18 -7.44 -5.49
N LEU A 48 -7.76 -6.58 -6.42
CA LEU A 48 -6.34 -6.39 -6.72
C LEU A 48 -5.58 -5.91 -5.50
N THR A 49 -6.19 -5.01 -4.73
CA THR A 49 -5.59 -4.50 -3.48
C THR A 49 -5.46 -5.62 -2.46
N LYS A 50 -6.45 -6.50 -2.35
CA LYS A 50 -6.38 -7.66 -1.46
C LYS A 50 -5.23 -8.59 -1.84
N ARG A 51 -5.00 -8.82 -3.14
CA ARG A 51 -3.86 -9.61 -3.64
C ARG A 51 -2.52 -8.99 -3.22
N PHE A 52 -2.40 -7.68 -3.33
CA PHE A 52 -1.22 -6.96 -2.86
C PHE A 52 -1.01 -7.15 -1.36
N CYS A 53 -2.07 -6.98 -0.57
CA CYS A 53 -2.01 -7.15 0.88
C CYS A 53 -1.62 -8.58 1.26
N ASP A 54 -2.13 -9.58 0.56
CA ASP A 54 -1.76 -10.97 0.79
C ASP A 54 -0.29 -11.23 0.47
N ALA A 55 0.22 -10.64 -0.61
CA ALA A 55 1.63 -10.75 -0.98
C ALA A 55 2.56 -10.07 0.03
N MET A 56 2.10 -8.99 0.67
CA MET A 56 2.84 -8.21 1.65
C MET A 56 2.48 -8.56 3.11
N ASP A 57 1.77 -9.66 3.32
CA ASP A 57 1.17 -10.00 4.62
C ASP A 57 2.18 -9.99 5.77
N ASP A 58 3.36 -10.56 5.58
CA ASP A 58 4.39 -10.61 6.62
C ASP A 58 4.81 -9.21 7.09
N TYR A 59 4.97 -8.29 6.14
CA TYR A 59 5.36 -6.91 6.45
C TYR A 59 4.20 -6.12 7.06
N LEU A 60 3.00 -6.31 6.53
CA LEU A 60 1.82 -5.62 7.03
C LEU A 60 1.44 -6.06 8.45
N LYS A 61 1.64 -7.33 8.78
CA LYS A 61 1.41 -7.84 10.13
C LYS A 61 2.39 -7.24 11.14
N MET A 62 3.66 -7.10 10.76
CA MET A 62 4.66 -6.54 11.68
C MET A 62 4.58 -5.01 11.80
N ALA A 63 3.93 -4.33 10.86
CA ALA A 63 3.85 -2.87 10.87
C ALA A 63 3.01 -2.35 12.03
N ASP A 64 3.53 -1.35 12.73
CA ASP A 64 2.80 -0.61 13.75
C ASP A 64 1.85 0.40 13.13
N VAL A 65 2.22 0.94 11.97
CA VAL A 65 1.49 1.97 11.26
C VAL A 65 1.52 1.68 9.76
N VAL A 66 0.38 1.85 9.08
CA VAL A 66 0.28 1.79 7.63
C VAL A 66 -0.07 3.19 7.12
N LEU A 67 0.82 3.79 6.35
CA LEU A 67 0.63 5.11 5.76
C LEU A 67 0.21 4.96 4.30
N ILE A 68 -0.88 5.61 3.92
CA ILE A 68 -1.45 5.53 2.58
C ILE A 68 -1.48 6.93 1.99
N GLU A 69 -0.86 7.12 0.82
CA GLU A 69 -0.91 8.40 0.12
C GLU A 69 -2.32 8.69 -0.35
N ALA A 70 -2.82 9.89 -0.01
CA ALA A 70 -4.15 10.34 -0.43
C ALA A 70 -4.24 10.43 -1.95
N GLN A 71 -5.36 9.96 -2.50
CA GLN A 71 -5.58 9.87 -3.95
C GLN A 71 -6.71 10.79 -4.40
N MET A 72 -6.59 11.30 -5.63
CA MET A 72 -7.59 12.19 -6.23
C MET A 72 -8.47 11.47 -7.25
N GLN A 73 -7.92 10.49 -7.99
CA GLN A 73 -8.68 9.76 -9.01
C GLN A 73 -9.57 8.69 -8.38
N ALA A 74 -10.77 8.52 -8.94
CA ALA A 74 -11.77 7.59 -8.40
C ALA A 74 -11.26 6.15 -8.25
N LYS A 75 -10.61 5.60 -9.27
CA LYS A 75 -10.06 4.24 -9.21
C LYS A 75 -8.98 4.09 -8.15
N MET A 76 -8.16 5.11 -7.96
CA MET A 76 -7.11 5.10 -6.95
C MET A 76 -7.70 5.25 -5.54
N LYS A 77 -8.80 5.97 -5.39
CA LYS A 77 -9.53 6.07 -4.12
C LYS A 77 -10.11 4.72 -3.69
N ILE A 78 -10.48 3.87 -4.62
CA ILE A 78 -10.94 2.50 -4.31
C ILE A 78 -9.80 1.73 -3.63
N ILE A 79 -8.59 1.81 -4.18
CA ILE A 79 -7.40 1.17 -3.60
C ILE A 79 -7.10 1.75 -2.21
N GLN A 80 -7.11 3.07 -2.09
CA GLN A 80 -6.91 3.78 -0.82
C GLN A 80 -7.92 3.31 0.23
N THR A 81 -9.20 3.30 -0.13
CA THR A 81 -10.28 2.91 0.79
C THR A 81 -10.17 1.44 1.19
N ALA A 82 -9.83 0.56 0.24
CA ALA A 82 -9.63 -0.85 0.54
C ALA A 82 -8.51 -1.05 1.56
N MET A 83 -7.37 -0.37 1.38
CA MET A 83 -6.27 -0.41 2.33
C MET A 83 -6.69 0.09 3.72
N GLN A 84 -7.44 1.19 3.78
CA GLN A 84 -7.96 1.71 5.04
C GLN A 84 -8.88 0.71 5.74
N CYS A 85 -9.74 0.02 4.98
CA CYS A 85 -10.64 -0.97 5.54
C CYS A 85 -9.91 -2.20 6.05
N PHE A 86 -8.93 -2.72 5.30
CA PHE A 86 -8.18 -3.90 5.69
C PHE A 86 -7.30 -3.66 6.93
N TYR A 87 -6.83 -2.42 7.11
CA TYR A 87 -5.92 -2.05 8.22
C TYR A 87 -6.46 -0.84 8.99
N TRP A 88 -7.77 -0.80 9.23
CA TRP A 88 -8.43 0.37 9.82
C TRP A 88 -7.86 0.78 11.18
N GLU A 89 -7.39 -0.18 11.97
CA GLU A 89 -6.85 0.09 13.31
C GLU A 89 -5.53 0.85 13.29
N LYS A 90 -4.76 0.70 12.22
CA LYS A 90 -3.40 1.25 12.14
C LYS A 90 -3.09 2.01 10.88
N SER A 91 -4.09 2.22 10.01
CA SER A 91 -3.89 2.98 8.77
C SER A 91 -4.17 4.46 8.95
N HIS A 92 -3.38 5.28 8.24
CA HIS A 92 -3.53 6.72 8.17
C HIS A 92 -3.35 7.17 6.73
N VAL A 93 -4.28 7.99 6.24
CA VAL A 93 -4.16 8.61 4.92
C VAL A 93 -3.43 9.93 5.11
N ILE A 94 -2.36 10.13 4.35
CA ILE A 94 -1.51 11.32 4.47
C ILE A 94 -1.36 11.99 3.11
N GLY A 95 -1.00 13.26 3.12
CA GLY A 95 -0.77 14.03 1.89
C GLY A 95 0.44 13.51 1.12
N PRO A 96 0.48 13.71 -0.22
CA PRO A 96 1.56 13.20 -1.07
C PRO A 96 2.97 13.59 -0.63
N LEU A 97 3.15 14.82 -0.12
CA LEU A 97 4.45 15.30 0.33
C LEU A 97 4.98 14.52 1.54
N ALA A 98 4.10 14.08 2.42
CA ALA A 98 4.49 13.32 3.61
C ALA A 98 4.97 11.91 3.21
N VAL A 99 4.29 11.25 2.26
CA VAL A 99 4.68 9.92 1.77
C VAL A 99 6.04 9.99 1.05
N ARG A 100 6.26 11.01 0.22
CA ARG A 100 7.50 11.16 -0.56
C ARG A 100 8.75 11.26 0.29
N LYS A 101 8.62 11.65 1.55
CA LYS A 101 9.76 11.68 2.48
C LYS A 101 10.30 10.29 2.81
N PHE A 102 9.51 9.23 2.60
CA PHE A 102 9.90 7.84 2.82
C PHE A 102 10.45 7.17 1.55
N PHE A 103 10.24 7.76 0.42
CA PHE A 103 10.68 7.28 -0.88
C PHE A 103 11.71 8.25 -1.48
#